data_b547b92a594f4790d64e9ed28e277ee0
#
_entry.id   b547b92a594f4790d64e9ed28e277ee0
#
_cell.length_a   1.000
_cell.length_b   1.000
_cell.length_c   1.000
_cell.angle_alpha   90.00
_cell.angle_beta   90.00
_cell.angle_gamma   90.00
#
_symmetry.space_group_name_H-M   'P 1'
#
loop_
_entity.id
_entity.type
_entity.pdbx_description
1 polymer ?
#
loop_
_entity_poly.entity_id
_entity_poly.type
_entity_poly.pdbx_seq_one_letter_code
_entity_poly.pdbx_strand_id
1 'polypeptide(L)'
;MMQDKFQDRDEARLDFWFDHVKNVAVGLAYDTEVAMQMFLLQPNGRVDGGPMEGDPQVMLQHILSREQPDGFVMVCEARYKICECADKHGPDIGCVATEKRGSIANDVNNPEALLVLGMMRGSTPRIEMAQITGEIPDRDIGDWSEDGAVKGALAEIAMEVMK
;
A
#
# COMPACT_ATOMS: atom_id res chain seq x y z
N MET A 1 2.49 19.69 -23.63
CA MET A 1 1.22 19.23 -24.19
C MET A 1 1.16 17.72 -24.36
N MET A 2 2.10 17.09 -25.04
CA MET A 2 2.13 15.62 -25.11
C MET A 2 2.44 14.98 -23.73
N GLN A 3 3.27 15.62 -22.91
CA GLN A 3 3.57 15.14 -21.57
C GLN A 3 2.34 15.08 -20.66
N ASP A 4 1.46 16.09 -20.75
CA ASP A 4 0.26 16.13 -19.90
C ASP A 4 -0.70 14.99 -20.21
N LYS A 5 -0.83 14.62 -21.49
CA LYS A 5 -1.67 13.49 -21.92
C LYS A 5 -1.13 12.15 -21.45
N PHE A 6 0.18 11.97 -21.43
CA PHE A 6 0.81 10.75 -20.92
C PHE A 6 0.70 10.66 -19.40
N GLN A 7 0.89 11.78 -18.72
CA GLN A 7 0.76 11.85 -17.28
C GLN A 7 -0.67 11.56 -16.83
N ASP A 8 -1.66 12.13 -17.51
CA ASP A 8 -3.08 11.86 -17.24
C ASP A 8 -3.44 10.39 -17.46
N ARG A 9 -2.89 9.77 -18.48
CA ARG A 9 -3.07 8.34 -18.76
C ARG A 9 -2.50 7.47 -17.66
N ASP A 10 -1.29 7.78 -17.19
CA ASP A 10 -0.63 7.02 -16.16
C ASP A 10 -1.37 7.14 -14.83
N GLU A 11 -1.82 8.35 -14.47
CA GLU A 11 -2.62 8.57 -13.28
C GLU A 11 -3.96 7.83 -13.36
N ALA A 12 -4.65 7.89 -14.49
CA ALA A 12 -5.91 7.18 -14.70
C ALA A 12 -5.73 5.66 -14.61
N ARG A 13 -4.64 5.15 -15.16
CA ARG A 13 -4.31 3.72 -15.10
C ARG A 13 -4.03 3.29 -13.67
N LEU A 14 -3.26 4.08 -12.93
CA LEU A 14 -2.97 3.81 -11.53
C LEU A 14 -4.28 3.82 -10.71
N ASP A 15 -5.10 4.85 -10.88
CA ASP A 15 -6.36 4.98 -10.13
C ASP A 15 -7.29 3.81 -10.39
N PHE A 16 -7.40 3.37 -11.63
CA PHE A 16 -8.23 2.21 -11.98
C PHE A 16 -7.79 0.97 -11.23
N TRP A 17 -6.50 0.63 -11.29
CA TRP A 17 -5.98 -0.56 -10.63
C TRP A 17 -5.97 -0.43 -9.12
N PHE A 18 -5.67 0.76 -8.61
CA PHE A 18 -5.71 1.03 -7.18
C PHE A 18 -7.11 0.78 -6.61
N ASP A 19 -8.13 1.34 -7.23
CA ASP A 19 -9.51 1.18 -6.78
C ASP A 19 -10.00 -0.26 -6.95
N HIS A 20 -9.62 -0.91 -8.04
CA HIS A 20 -9.96 -2.31 -8.27
C HIS A 20 -9.38 -3.22 -7.18
N VAL A 21 -8.11 -3.05 -6.86
CA VAL A 21 -7.43 -3.82 -5.81
C VAL A 21 -8.07 -3.57 -4.45
N LYS A 22 -8.40 -2.33 -4.13
CA LYS A 22 -9.12 -1.99 -2.89
C LYS A 22 -10.43 -2.77 -2.78
N ASN A 23 -11.23 -2.76 -3.83
CA ASN A 23 -12.54 -3.42 -3.82
C ASN A 23 -12.42 -4.92 -3.65
N VAL A 24 -11.49 -5.55 -4.35
CA VAL A 24 -11.25 -6.98 -4.23
C VAL A 24 -10.75 -7.34 -2.83
N ALA A 25 -9.83 -6.56 -2.31
CA ALA A 25 -9.26 -6.81 -0.98
C ALA A 25 -10.31 -6.71 0.12
N VAL A 26 -11.18 -5.71 0.07
CA VAL A 26 -12.28 -5.58 1.04
C VAL A 26 -13.19 -6.81 0.98
N GLY A 27 -13.56 -7.24 -0.22
CA GLY A 27 -14.42 -8.40 -0.39
C GLY A 27 -13.83 -9.69 0.21
N LEU A 28 -12.52 -9.86 0.09
CA LEU A 28 -11.83 -11.01 0.66
C LEU A 28 -11.61 -10.90 2.17
N ALA A 29 -11.36 -9.71 2.66
CA ALA A 29 -10.91 -9.47 4.03
C ALA A 29 -11.96 -9.82 5.10
N TYR A 30 -13.25 -9.82 4.74
CA TYR A 30 -14.30 -10.18 5.69
C TYR A 30 -14.17 -11.63 6.19
N ASP A 31 -13.79 -12.53 5.31
CA ASP A 31 -13.81 -13.97 5.59
C ASP A 31 -12.42 -14.58 5.72
N THR A 32 -11.41 -13.96 5.14
CA THR A 32 -10.05 -14.51 5.09
C THR A 32 -8.99 -13.46 5.31
N GLU A 33 -7.81 -13.90 5.70
CA GLU A 33 -6.64 -13.05 5.70
C GLU A 33 -6.24 -12.74 4.25
N VAL A 34 -5.99 -11.46 3.95
CA VAL A 34 -5.58 -11.04 2.61
C VAL A 34 -4.07 -11.22 2.49
N ALA A 35 -3.65 -12.19 1.71
CA ALA A 35 -2.25 -12.40 1.40
C ALA A 35 -1.68 -11.20 0.63
N MET A 36 -0.41 -10.92 0.85
CA MET A 36 0.25 -9.85 0.11
C MET A 36 0.23 -10.16 -1.39
N GLN A 37 -0.24 -9.21 -2.17
CA GLN A 37 -0.27 -9.31 -3.63
C GLN A 37 0.32 -8.05 -4.24
N MET A 38 0.98 -8.21 -5.37
CA MET A 38 1.55 -7.11 -6.10
C MET A 38 1.14 -7.19 -7.56
N PHE A 39 0.74 -6.06 -8.11
CA PHE A 39 0.36 -5.91 -9.50
C PHE A 39 1.31 -4.92 -10.16
N LEU A 40 2.05 -5.38 -11.17
CA LEU A 40 3.01 -4.55 -11.88
C LEU A 40 2.36 -4.00 -13.14
N LEU A 41 2.34 -2.68 -13.25
CA LEU A 41 1.80 -1.99 -14.42
C LEU A 41 2.94 -1.87 -15.44
N GLN A 42 2.99 -2.83 -16.35
CA GLN A 42 4.05 -2.93 -17.32
C GLN A 42 3.80 -2.02 -18.54
N PRO A 43 4.84 -1.71 -19.31
CA PRO A 43 4.66 -1.06 -20.60
C PRO A 43 3.66 -1.82 -21.49
N ASN A 44 3.06 -1.13 -22.46
CA ASN A 44 2.08 -1.69 -23.41
C ASN A 44 0.74 -2.12 -22.77
N GLY A 45 0.44 -1.65 -21.58
CA GLY A 45 -0.83 -1.94 -20.93
C GLY A 45 -0.91 -3.30 -20.24
N ARG A 46 0.18 -4.08 -20.27
CA ARG A 46 0.21 -5.38 -19.59
C ARG A 46 0.26 -5.20 -18.07
N VAL A 47 -0.44 -6.06 -17.36
CA VAL A 47 -0.39 -6.12 -15.90
C VAL A 47 0.01 -7.52 -15.47
N ASP A 48 1.11 -7.60 -14.74
CA ASP A 48 1.57 -8.85 -14.15
C ASP A 48 1.32 -8.82 -12.66
N GLY A 49 0.65 -9.81 -12.12
CA GLY A 49 0.33 -9.81 -10.71
C GLY A 49 0.26 -11.20 -10.11
N GLY A 50 0.33 -11.24 -8.81
CA GLY A 50 0.20 -12.48 -8.08
C GLY A 50 0.51 -12.33 -6.61
N PRO A 51 0.23 -13.41 -5.84
CA PRO A 51 0.56 -13.45 -4.43
C PRO A 51 2.08 -13.48 -4.23
N MET A 52 2.50 -12.92 -3.10
CA MET A 52 3.91 -12.86 -2.74
C MET A 52 4.09 -13.37 -1.33
N GLU A 53 5.15 -14.13 -1.12
CA GLU A 53 5.52 -14.65 0.18
C GLU A 53 6.83 -14.01 0.64
N GLY A 54 6.94 -13.75 1.94
CA GLY A 54 8.14 -13.23 2.55
C GLY A 54 7.96 -11.83 3.14
N ASP A 55 9.06 -11.18 3.46
CA ASP A 55 9.06 -9.83 4.00
C ASP A 55 8.62 -8.85 2.91
N PRO A 56 7.53 -8.08 3.14
CA PRO A 56 7.02 -7.13 2.14
C PRO A 56 8.06 -6.14 1.65
N GLN A 57 8.93 -5.67 2.52
CA GLN A 57 9.93 -4.67 2.17
C GLN A 57 11.00 -5.23 1.25
N VAL A 58 11.50 -6.42 1.57
CA VAL A 58 12.49 -7.11 0.76
C VAL A 58 11.92 -7.45 -0.61
N MET A 59 10.70 -7.97 -0.63
CA MET A 59 10.03 -8.37 -1.87
C MET A 59 9.74 -7.17 -2.75
N LEU A 60 9.25 -6.08 -2.17
CA LEU A 60 8.97 -4.86 -2.93
C LEU A 60 10.23 -4.33 -3.60
N GLN A 61 11.31 -4.19 -2.83
CA GLN A 61 12.58 -3.71 -3.36
C GLN A 61 13.12 -4.62 -4.46
N HIS A 62 13.10 -5.91 -4.23
CA HIS A 62 13.63 -6.90 -5.17
C HIS A 62 12.87 -6.89 -6.49
N ILE A 63 11.55 -6.91 -6.42
CA ILE A 63 10.71 -7.00 -7.61
C ILE A 63 10.73 -5.70 -8.41
N LEU A 64 10.61 -4.55 -7.76
CA LEU A 64 10.67 -3.28 -8.48
C LEU A 64 12.02 -3.04 -9.11
N SER A 65 13.10 -3.46 -8.46
CA SER A 65 14.46 -3.33 -9.01
C SER A 65 14.67 -4.26 -10.21
N ARG A 66 14.12 -5.47 -10.14
CA ARG A 66 14.29 -6.47 -11.20
C ARG A 66 13.41 -6.19 -12.43
N GLU A 67 12.14 -5.93 -12.19
CA GLU A 67 11.15 -5.81 -13.26
C GLU A 67 11.07 -4.41 -13.88
N GLN A 68 11.42 -3.39 -13.12
CA GLN A 68 11.38 -1.99 -13.53
C GLN A 68 10.08 -1.61 -14.26
N PRO A 69 8.91 -1.84 -13.63
CA PRO A 69 7.62 -1.53 -14.24
C PRO A 69 7.39 -0.03 -14.36
N ASP A 70 6.39 0.37 -15.14
CA ASP A 70 5.95 1.76 -15.20
C ASP A 70 5.29 2.21 -13.90
N GLY A 71 4.65 1.28 -13.22
CA GLY A 71 4.02 1.52 -11.93
C GLY A 71 3.65 0.20 -11.26
N PHE A 72 3.09 0.30 -10.08
CA PHE A 72 2.64 -0.89 -9.34
C PHE A 72 1.51 -0.55 -8.38
N VAL A 73 0.76 -1.57 -7.99
CA VAL A 73 -0.18 -1.52 -6.87
C VAL A 73 0.06 -2.75 -6.00
N MET A 74 0.23 -2.52 -4.72
CA MET A 74 0.44 -3.58 -3.74
C MET A 74 -0.64 -3.52 -2.68
N VAL A 75 -1.12 -4.68 -2.24
CA VAL A 75 -2.06 -4.80 -1.13
C VAL A 75 -1.53 -5.81 -0.12
N CYS A 76 -1.70 -5.51 1.14
CA CYS A 76 -1.38 -6.43 2.23
C CYS A 76 -2.18 -6.08 3.48
N GLU A 77 -2.20 -7.01 4.42
CA GLU A 77 -2.62 -6.70 5.78
C GLU A 77 -1.39 -6.27 6.57
N ALA A 78 -1.52 -5.19 7.31
CA ALA A 78 -0.42 -4.61 8.07
C ALA A 78 -0.88 -4.18 9.45
N ARG A 79 0.02 -4.16 10.39
CA ARG A 79 -0.20 -3.51 11.67
C ARG A 79 0.40 -2.12 11.61
N TYR A 80 -0.27 -1.18 12.24
CA TYR A 80 0.21 0.20 12.27
C TYR A 80 0.21 0.72 13.71
N LYS A 81 1.02 1.72 13.95
CA LYS A 81 1.10 2.39 15.24
C LYS A 81 0.83 3.86 15.04
N ILE A 82 -0.13 4.38 15.80
CA ILE A 82 -0.41 5.81 15.82
C ILE A 82 0.73 6.49 16.58
N CYS A 83 1.31 7.51 15.99
CA CYS A 83 2.42 8.24 16.59
C CYS A 83 1.97 8.96 17.86
N GLU A 84 2.73 8.78 18.94
CA GLU A 84 2.49 9.51 20.19
C GLU A 84 2.82 11.01 20.07
N CYS A 85 3.42 11.40 18.95
CA CYS A 85 3.73 12.81 18.64
C CYS A 85 2.63 13.49 17.83
N ALA A 86 1.40 13.00 17.89
CA ALA A 86 0.25 13.59 17.18
C ALA A 86 0.06 15.07 17.48
N ASP A 87 0.42 15.52 18.67
CA ASP A 87 0.38 16.93 19.05
C ASP A 87 1.29 17.81 18.19
N LYS A 88 2.32 17.24 17.61
CA LYS A 88 3.28 17.95 16.75
C LYS A 88 2.89 17.91 15.28
N HIS A 89 2.07 16.94 14.88
CA HIS A 89 1.72 16.70 13.47
C HIS A 89 0.24 16.94 13.18
N GLY A 90 -0.56 17.16 14.22
CA GLY A 90 -2.01 17.11 14.10
C GLY A 90 -2.52 15.67 14.24
N PRO A 91 -3.85 15.46 14.27
CA PRO A 91 -4.47 14.16 14.52
C PRO A 91 -4.42 13.21 13.33
N ASP A 92 -3.40 13.29 12.52
CA ASP A 92 -3.28 12.44 11.34
C ASP A 92 -2.95 11.00 11.71
N ILE A 93 -3.81 10.10 11.28
CA ILE A 93 -3.63 8.66 11.40
C ILE A 93 -2.30 8.21 10.77
N GLY A 94 -1.71 9.07 9.94
CA GLY A 94 -0.57 8.69 9.13
C GLY A 94 0.78 8.79 9.75
N CYS A 95 0.92 9.26 10.97
CA CYS A 95 2.22 9.20 11.62
C CYS A 95 2.45 7.77 12.13
N VAL A 96 2.72 6.87 11.21
CA VAL A 96 3.16 5.54 11.58
C VAL A 96 4.60 5.67 12.03
N ALA A 97 4.83 5.53 13.32
CA ALA A 97 6.18 5.54 13.85
C ALA A 97 6.95 4.40 13.19
N THR A 98 7.97 4.77 12.45
CA THR A 98 8.82 3.83 11.71
C THR A 98 9.84 3.13 12.64
N GLU A 99 9.58 3.15 13.93
CA GLU A 99 10.48 2.50 14.87
C GLU A 99 10.49 0.99 14.64
N LYS A 100 11.66 0.44 14.65
CA LYS A 100 12.00 -0.98 14.64
C LYS A 100 10.90 -1.88 14.07
N ARG A 101 10.93 -2.04 12.79
CA ARG A 101 9.96 -2.74 11.94
C ARG A 101 9.41 -4.06 12.51
N GLY A 102 10.26 -4.84 13.17
CA GLY A 102 9.86 -6.08 13.80
C GLY A 102 8.92 -5.91 14.98
N SER A 103 9.04 -4.80 15.74
CA SER A 103 8.22 -4.60 16.92
C SER A 103 6.80 -4.15 16.59
N ILE A 104 6.61 -3.37 15.52
CA ILE A 104 5.27 -2.94 15.11
C ILE A 104 4.48 -4.13 14.55
N ALA A 105 5.09 -4.90 13.67
CA ALA A 105 4.43 -6.04 13.03
C ALA A 105 4.11 -7.17 14.01
N ASN A 106 4.93 -7.35 15.04
CA ASN A 106 4.79 -8.45 15.98
C ASN A 106 3.99 -8.08 17.23
N ASP A 107 3.69 -6.79 17.44
CA ASP A 107 2.92 -6.37 18.60
C ASP A 107 1.43 -6.56 18.33
N VAL A 108 0.84 -7.56 18.99
CA VAL A 108 -0.57 -7.92 18.83
C VAL A 108 -1.53 -6.82 19.30
N ASN A 109 -1.04 -5.84 20.06
CA ASN A 109 -1.84 -4.72 20.52
C ASN A 109 -1.95 -3.61 19.48
N ASN A 110 -1.11 -3.62 18.45
CA ASN A 110 -1.21 -2.66 17.35
C ASN A 110 -2.40 -3.01 16.46
N PRO A 111 -3.19 -2.00 16.03
CA PRO A 111 -4.32 -2.27 15.16
C PRO A 111 -3.89 -2.80 13.80
N GLU A 112 -4.75 -3.60 13.20
CA GLU A 112 -4.57 -4.14 11.86
C GLU A 112 -5.33 -3.30 10.84
N ALA A 113 -4.79 -3.26 9.63
CA ALA A 113 -5.44 -2.58 8.51
C ALA A 113 -5.12 -3.28 7.20
N LEU A 114 -6.03 -3.11 6.23
CA LEU A 114 -5.68 -3.32 4.83
C LEU A 114 -4.88 -2.10 4.39
N LEU A 115 -3.75 -2.34 3.76
CA LEU A 115 -2.90 -1.30 3.19
C LEU A 115 -2.84 -1.50 1.68
N VAL A 116 -3.14 -0.45 0.92
CA VAL A 116 -2.90 -0.42 -0.52
C VAL A 116 -1.92 0.69 -0.81
N LEU A 117 -0.86 0.34 -1.48
CA LEU A 117 0.19 1.25 -1.91
C LEU A 117 0.30 1.18 -3.43
N GLY A 118 0.25 2.33 -4.07
CA GLY A 118 0.41 2.41 -5.52
C GLY A 118 1.27 3.59 -5.92
N MET A 119 1.96 3.46 -7.05
CA MET A 119 2.85 4.50 -7.54
C MET A 119 3.14 4.31 -9.01
N MET A 120 3.14 5.40 -9.78
CA MET A 120 3.75 5.43 -11.10
C MET A 120 5.18 5.94 -10.98
N ARG A 121 6.05 5.46 -11.87
CA ARG A 121 7.47 5.86 -11.87
C ARG A 121 7.60 7.38 -11.95
N GLY A 122 8.39 7.93 -11.05
CA GLY A 122 8.61 9.37 -11.00
C GLY A 122 7.50 10.19 -10.32
N SER A 123 6.44 9.51 -9.85
CA SER A 123 5.33 10.17 -9.15
C SER A 123 5.41 9.98 -7.65
N THR A 124 4.48 10.61 -6.94
CA THR A 124 4.33 10.43 -5.49
C THR A 124 3.53 9.16 -5.20
N PRO A 125 3.89 8.38 -4.18
CA PRO A 125 3.11 7.21 -3.80
C PRO A 125 1.71 7.60 -3.32
N ARG A 126 0.72 6.78 -3.69
CA ARG A 126 -0.64 6.84 -3.16
C ARG A 126 -0.80 5.71 -2.16
N ILE A 127 -1.23 6.04 -0.94
CA ILE A 127 -1.43 5.06 0.13
C ILE A 127 -2.80 5.26 0.74
N GLU A 128 -3.54 4.17 0.89
CA GLU A 128 -4.80 4.19 1.62
C GLU A 128 -4.84 3.00 2.57
N MET A 129 -5.49 3.20 3.70
CA MET A 129 -5.65 2.18 4.74
C MET A 129 -7.11 2.07 5.14
N ALA A 130 -7.57 0.84 5.40
CA ALA A 130 -8.87 0.57 5.99
C ALA A 130 -8.67 -0.30 7.23
N GLN A 131 -9.14 0.18 8.37
CA GLN A 131 -8.96 -0.51 9.64
C GLN A 131 -9.71 -1.84 9.65
N ILE A 132 -9.06 -2.88 10.15
CA ILE A 132 -9.66 -4.19 10.33
C ILE A 132 -9.97 -4.37 11.80
N THR A 133 -11.22 -4.72 12.12
CA THR A 133 -11.66 -5.04 13.48
C THR A 133 -12.31 -6.42 13.51
N GLY A 134 -12.28 -7.05 14.69
CA GLY A 134 -12.85 -8.38 14.84
C GLY A 134 -11.90 -9.50 14.40
N GLU A 135 -12.44 -10.69 14.37
CA GLU A 135 -11.68 -11.90 14.02
C GLU A 135 -12.35 -12.65 12.88
N ILE A 136 -11.54 -13.37 12.12
CA ILE A 136 -12.04 -14.23 11.05
C ILE A 136 -12.97 -15.28 11.66
N PRO A 137 -14.18 -15.55 11.09
CA PRO A 137 -14.69 -15.02 9.80
C PRO A 137 -15.55 -13.75 9.89
N ASP A 138 -15.66 -13.13 11.04
CA ASP A 138 -16.58 -12.02 11.29
C ASP A 138 -15.87 -10.67 11.39
N ARG A 139 -14.89 -10.44 10.54
CA ARG A 139 -14.13 -9.19 10.54
C ARG A 139 -14.95 -8.04 9.96
N ASP A 140 -14.75 -6.86 10.51
CA ASP A 140 -15.26 -5.61 9.97
C ASP A 140 -14.13 -4.81 9.34
N ILE A 141 -14.44 -4.22 8.19
CA ILE A 141 -13.49 -3.38 7.46
C ILE A 141 -14.05 -1.96 7.48
N GLY A 142 -13.27 -1.04 8.03
CA GLY A 142 -13.64 0.37 8.10
C GLY A 142 -13.53 1.07 6.75
N ASP A 143 -13.80 2.36 6.77
CA ASP A 143 -13.68 3.18 5.57
C ASP A 143 -12.20 3.37 5.22
N TRP A 144 -11.95 3.53 3.91
CA TRP A 144 -10.62 3.88 3.44
C TRP A 144 -10.26 5.29 3.84
N SER A 145 -9.08 5.47 4.40
CA SER A 145 -8.53 6.78 4.69
C SER A 145 -7.28 7.00 3.85
N GLU A 146 -7.28 8.11 3.13
CA GLU A 146 -6.12 8.59 2.42
C GLU A 146 -5.40 9.56 3.34
N ASP A 147 -4.20 9.20 3.74
CA ASP A 147 -3.42 10.04 4.63
C ASP A 147 -2.09 10.38 3.96
N GLY A 148 -1.95 11.65 3.58
CA GLY A 148 -0.72 12.16 2.99
C GLY A 148 0.48 12.11 3.93
N ALA A 149 0.25 11.86 5.21
CA ALA A 149 1.31 11.75 6.20
C ALA A 149 1.72 10.30 6.48
N VAL A 150 1.15 9.31 5.80
CA VAL A 150 1.59 7.93 5.96
C VAL A 150 3.02 7.80 5.50
N LYS A 151 3.91 7.78 6.46
CA LYS A 151 5.32 7.53 6.25
C LYS A 151 5.57 6.07 6.61
N GLY A 152 5.70 5.24 5.61
CA GLY A 152 6.02 3.85 5.84
C GLY A 152 7.27 3.46 5.12
N ALA A 153 7.93 2.45 5.63
CA ALA A 153 9.13 1.91 5.01
C ALA A 153 8.86 1.45 3.57
N LEU A 154 7.66 0.93 3.31
CA LEU A 154 7.28 0.49 1.97
C LEU A 154 7.21 1.66 0.99
N ALA A 155 6.64 2.80 1.42
CA ALA A 155 6.57 3.99 0.58
C ALA A 155 7.97 4.55 0.31
N GLU A 156 8.85 4.57 1.30
CA GLU A 156 10.22 5.03 1.15
C GLU A 156 11.00 4.16 0.17
N ILE A 157 10.87 2.84 0.26
CA ILE A 157 11.49 1.90 -0.67
C ILE A 157 10.97 2.15 -2.09
N ALA A 158 9.66 2.30 -2.24
CA ALA A 158 9.06 2.55 -3.54
C ALA A 158 9.57 3.84 -4.17
N MET A 159 9.63 4.92 -3.40
CA MET A 159 10.15 6.21 -3.89
C MET A 159 11.60 6.12 -4.33
N GLU A 160 12.42 5.36 -3.63
CA GLU A 160 13.82 5.18 -3.98
C GLU A 160 13.99 4.37 -5.26
N VAL A 161 13.27 3.27 -5.38
CA VAL A 161 13.42 2.34 -6.50
C VAL A 161 12.72 2.84 -7.77
N MET A 162 11.63 3.60 -7.60
CA MET A 162 10.79 4.07 -8.70
C MET A 162 11.13 5.51 -9.17
N LYS A 163 12.32 5.94 -8.91
CA LYS A 163 12.80 7.25 -9.37
C LYS A 163 12.83 7.35 -10.89
#